data_4358c3c26af728445df088e8c41a6687
#
_entry.id   4358c3c26af728445df088e8c41a6687
#
_cell.length_a   1.000
_cell.length_b   1.000
_cell.length_c   1.000
_cell.angle_alpha   90.00
_cell.angle_beta   90.00
_cell.angle_gamma   90.00
#
_symmetry.space_group_name_H-M   'P 1'
#
loop_
_entity.id
_entity.type
_entity.pdbx_description
1 polymer ?
#
loop_
_entity_poly.entity_id
_entity_poly.type
_entity_poly.pdbx_seq_one_letter_code
_entity_poly.pdbx_strand_id
1 'polypeptide(L)'
;VKPVSIFLCLLVPLTAVFLYFSWANPSLVTYKGTPEAQAAAHPADRIGQLKTFLKESPRAVRAWLALADEFGREGQYKEAVNAMNEAFHVSPNGVAKTADYRVQRAVFALETSDPMLRSQAVSDLEQAVKLEPSNIRALELGGIVAYQSGQYSKAVEFWQELLLLTPQDSPAYSRLLDAISDAKNRAQMNFRF
;
A
#
# COMPACT_ATOMS: atom_id res chain seq x y z
N VAL A 1 -25.37 35.03 -58.63
CA VAL A 1 -25.14 35.07 -57.16
C VAL A 1 -23.68 34.67 -56.95
N LYS A 2 -22.85 35.61 -56.47
CA LYS A 2 -21.42 35.44 -56.34
C LYS A 2 -21.10 34.40 -55.25
N PRO A 3 -20.18 33.42 -55.46
CA PRO A 3 -19.89 32.34 -54.49
C PRO A 3 -19.30 32.80 -53.15
N VAL A 4 -18.88 34.07 -53.06
CA VAL A 4 -18.26 34.67 -51.85
C VAL A 4 -19.29 34.79 -50.68
N SER A 5 -20.60 35.00 -51.01
CA SER A 5 -21.64 35.17 -49.94
C SER A 5 -22.01 33.90 -49.24
N ILE A 6 -21.83 32.72 -49.83
CA ILE A 6 -22.13 31.42 -49.20
C ILE A 6 -21.02 31.02 -48.24
N PHE A 7 -19.74 31.34 -48.57
CA PHE A 7 -18.63 31.09 -47.68
C PHE A 7 -18.67 31.92 -46.40
N LEU A 8 -19.18 33.17 -46.48
CA LEU A 8 -19.26 34.05 -45.32
C LEU A 8 -20.33 33.60 -44.31
N CYS A 9 -21.44 33.00 -44.78
CA CYS A 9 -22.53 32.52 -43.93
C CYS A 9 -22.19 31.22 -43.18
N LEU A 10 -21.19 30.42 -43.63
CA LEU A 10 -20.78 29.21 -42.95
C LEU A 10 -19.60 29.42 -41.97
N LEU A 11 -18.80 30.48 -42.16
CA LEU A 11 -17.65 30.79 -41.33
C LEU A 11 -18.08 31.42 -39.96
N VAL A 12 -19.16 32.23 -39.95
CA VAL A 12 -19.65 32.88 -38.73
C VAL A 12 -20.16 31.88 -37.68
N PRO A 13 -20.96 30.86 -38.01
CA PRO A 13 -21.41 29.89 -37.01
C PRO A 13 -20.26 28.99 -36.49
N LEU A 14 -19.28 28.67 -37.31
CA LEU A 14 -18.10 27.86 -36.87
C LEU A 14 -17.22 28.65 -35.89
N THR A 15 -17.00 29.93 -36.12
CA THR A 15 -16.22 30.79 -35.18
C THR A 15 -17.03 31.06 -33.91
N ALA A 16 -18.35 31.22 -34.00
CA ALA A 16 -19.23 31.38 -32.84
C ALA A 16 -19.28 30.11 -31.98
N VAL A 17 -19.29 28.92 -32.59
CA VAL A 17 -19.22 27.64 -31.90
C VAL A 17 -17.84 27.47 -31.22
N PHE A 18 -16.77 27.83 -31.91
CA PHE A 18 -15.41 27.78 -31.31
C PHE A 18 -15.25 28.74 -30.13
N LEU A 19 -15.76 29.98 -30.26
CA LEU A 19 -15.74 30.97 -29.19
C LEU A 19 -16.68 30.59 -28.04
N TYR A 20 -17.84 29.99 -28.32
CA TYR A 20 -18.75 29.47 -27.30
C TYR A 20 -18.09 28.32 -26.50
N PHE A 21 -17.44 27.35 -27.16
CA PHE A 21 -16.71 26.28 -26.49
C PHE A 21 -15.52 26.81 -25.71
N SER A 22 -14.79 27.82 -26.20
CA SER A 22 -13.65 28.41 -25.50
C SER A 22 -14.08 29.25 -24.29
N TRP A 23 -15.23 29.88 -24.32
CA TRP A 23 -15.68 30.83 -23.30
C TRP A 23 -16.65 30.19 -22.29
N ALA A 24 -17.52 29.29 -22.74
CA ALA A 24 -18.53 28.63 -21.89
C ALA A 24 -17.91 27.41 -21.09
N ASN A 25 -16.81 26.88 -21.52
CA ASN A 25 -16.11 25.79 -20.82
C ASN A 25 -14.61 26.05 -20.73
N PRO A 26 -14.17 27.03 -19.91
CA PRO A 26 -12.74 27.28 -19.70
C PRO A 26 -12.00 26.06 -19.15
N SER A 27 -12.70 25.14 -18.47
CA SER A 27 -12.16 23.87 -17.98
C SER A 27 -11.72 22.89 -19.08
N LEU A 28 -12.25 23.02 -20.32
CA LEU A 28 -11.83 22.20 -21.46
C LEU A 28 -10.56 22.72 -22.15
N VAL A 29 -10.26 24.01 -21.97
CA VAL A 29 -9.06 24.64 -22.57
C VAL A 29 -7.86 24.61 -21.64
N THR A 30 -8.12 24.47 -20.32
CA THR A 30 -7.09 24.31 -19.29
C THR A 30 -7.21 22.96 -18.58
N TYR A 31 -7.41 21.87 -19.33
CA TYR A 31 -7.20 20.55 -18.79
C TYR A 31 -5.68 20.35 -18.60
N LYS A 32 -5.13 21.04 -17.64
CA LYS A 32 -3.98 20.52 -16.90
C LYS A 32 -4.48 19.22 -16.33
N GLY A 33 -4.01 18.10 -16.86
CA GLY A 33 -4.42 16.77 -16.43
C GLY A 33 -4.53 16.71 -14.92
N THR A 34 -5.48 15.93 -14.42
CA THR A 34 -5.61 15.71 -12.99
C THR A 34 -4.22 15.49 -12.40
N PRO A 35 -3.95 15.86 -11.13
CA PRO A 35 -2.68 15.54 -10.48
C PRO A 35 -2.25 14.09 -10.70
N GLU A 36 -3.22 13.18 -10.86
CA GLU A 36 -3.01 11.77 -11.22
C GLU A 36 -2.48 11.56 -12.65
N ALA A 37 -2.93 12.34 -13.64
CA ALA A 37 -2.46 12.23 -15.03
C ALA A 37 -1.08 12.90 -15.22
N GLN A 38 -0.76 13.93 -14.44
CA GLN A 38 0.58 14.54 -14.42
C GLN A 38 1.59 13.70 -13.64
N ALA A 39 1.13 12.99 -12.59
CA ALA A 39 1.94 12.09 -11.77
C ALA A 39 2.36 10.81 -12.51
N ALA A 40 1.72 10.46 -13.64
CA ALA A 40 2.13 9.32 -14.47
C ALA A 40 3.45 9.57 -15.24
N ALA A 41 3.97 10.81 -15.25
CA ALA A 41 5.10 11.16 -16.10
C ALA A 41 6.49 10.89 -15.48
N HIS A 42 6.68 11.05 -14.15
CA HIS A 42 7.96 10.77 -13.48
C HIS A 42 7.74 10.38 -12.01
N PRO A 43 8.10 9.15 -11.58
CA PRO A 43 7.94 8.70 -10.19
C PRO A 43 8.65 9.59 -9.15
N ALA A 44 9.86 10.07 -9.45
CA ALA A 44 10.61 10.96 -8.55
C ALA A 44 9.92 12.31 -8.29
N ASP A 45 9.12 12.81 -9.23
CA ASP A 45 8.35 14.03 -9.07
C ASP A 45 7.13 13.84 -8.15
N ARG A 46 6.56 12.63 -8.13
CA ARG A 46 5.38 12.30 -7.31
C ARG A 46 5.66 12.34 -5.82
N ILE A 47 6.81 11.85 -5.37
CA ILE A 47 7.26 11.96 -3.98
C ILE A 47 7.37 13.45 -3.58
N GLY A 48 7.97 14.29 -4.45
CA GLY A 48 8.09 15.71 -4.23
C GLY A 48 6.74 16.42 -4.11
N GLN A 49 5.80 16.11 -5.00
CA GLN A 49 4.44 16.65 -5.01
C GLN A 49 3.67 16.24 -3.74
N LEU A 50 3.72 14.95 -3.35
CA LEU A 50 3.07 14.46 -2.13
C LEU A 50 3.65 15.12 -0.88
N LYS A 51 4.97 15.25 -0.78
CA LYS A 51 5.62 15.97 0.33
C LYS A 51 5.21 17.43 0.41
N THR A 52 5.07 18.11 -0.73
CA THR A 52 4.62 19.50 -0.77
C THR A 52 3.16 19.62 -0.33
N PHE A 53 2.30 18.76 -0.83
CA PHE A 53 0.89 18.68 -0.42
C PHE A 53 0.73 18.43 1.08
N LEU A 54 1.53 17.52 1.64
CA LEU A 54 1.47 17.16 3.06
C LEU A 54 1.97 18.28 4.01
N LYS A 55 2.80 19.24 3.53
CA LYS A 55 3.13 20.44 4.30
C LYS A 55 1.90 21.33 4.53
N GLU A 56 1.01 21.41 3.55
CA GLU A 56 -0.22 22.20 3.63
C GLU A 56 -1.37 21.42 4.29
N SER A 57 -1.37 20.10 4.12
CA SER A 57 -2.42 19.21 4.59
C SER A 57 -1.85 18.00 5.37
N PRO A 58 -1.24 18.22 6.57
CA PRO A 58 -0.54 17.16 7.30
C PRO A 58 -1.45 16.04 7.81
N ARG A 59 -2.76 16.25 7.85
CA ARG A 59 -3.76 15.23 8.26
C ARG A 59 -4.34 14.44 7.09
N ALA A 60 -3.84 14.61 5.88
CA ALA A 60 -4.33 13.91 4.68
C ALA A 60 -3.84 12.44 4.68
N VAL A 61 -4.58 11.55 5.33
CA VAL A 61 -4.25 10.13 5.48
C VAL A 61 -3.92 9.46 4.13
N ARG A 62 -4.76 9.71 3.10
CA ARG A 62 -4.55 9.13 1.76
C ARG A 62 -3.25 9.59 1.12
N ALA A 63 -2.82 10.82 1.38
CA ALA A 63 -1.55 11.32 0.86
C ALA A 63 -0.35 10.67 1.56
N TRP A 64 -0.43 10.41 2.86
CA TRP A 64 0.58 9.64 3.58
C TRP A 64 0.69 8.19 3.07
N LEU A 65 -0.45 7.52 2.82
CA LEU A 65 -0.46 6.17 2.24
C LEU A 65 0.12 6.16 0.83
N ALA A 66 -0.27 7.12 -0.02
CA ALA A 66 0.29 7.25 -1.35
C ALA A 66 1.80 7.52 -1.33
N LEU A 67 2.28 8.33 -0.37
CA LEU A 67 3.70 8.59 -0.17
C LEU A 67 4.45 7.33 0.26
N ALA A 68 3.86 6.51 1.14
CA ALA A 68 4.43 5.22 1.53
C ALA A 68 4.56 4.28 0.33
N ASP A 69 3.54 4.20 -0.52
CA ASP A 69 3.55 3.37 -1.73
C ASP A 69 4.64 3.81 -2.72
N GLU A 70 4.79 5.13 -2.94
CA GLU A 70 5.85 5.64 -3.82
C GLU A 70 7.24 5.35 -3.26
N PHE A 71 7.46 5.55 -1.96
CA PHE A 71 8.72 5.17 -1.32
C PHE A 71 8.99 3.67 -1.44
N GLY A 72 7.95 2.82 -1.29
CA GLY A 72 8.07 1.38 -1.46
C GLY A 72 8.48 0.98 -2.89
N ARG A 73 7.91 1.65 -3.92
CA ARG A 73 8.28 1.42 -5.34
C ARG A 73 9.73 1.81 -5.64
N GLU A 74 10.22 2.86 -5.00
CA GLU A 74 11.60 3.33 -5.12
C GLU A 74 12.59 2.54 -4.24
N GLY A 75 12.14 1.51 -3.51
CA GLY A 75 12.98 0.75 -2.59
C GLY A 75 13.40 1.51 -1.32
N GLN A 76 12.78 2.66 -1.07
CA GLN A 76 13.03 3.50 0.11
C GLN A 76 12.16 3.02 1.27
N TYR A 77 12.37 1.78 1.70
CA TYR A 77 11.47 1.08 2.62
C TYR A 77 11.39 1.71 4.02
N LYS A 78 12.48 2.29 4.50
CA LYS A 78 12.49 3.00 5.78
C LYS A 78 11.60 4.25 5.75
N GLU A 79 11.66 5.00 4.66
CA GLU A 79 10.82 6.15 4.40
C GLU A 79 9.36 5.74 4.21
N ALA A 80 9.11 4.59 3.57
CA ALA A 80 7.77 4.02 3.44
C ALA A 80 7.16 3.68 4.81
N VAL A 81 7.93 3.04 5.71
CA VAL A 81 7.50 2.77 7.09
C VAL A 81 7.20 4.08 7.84
N ASN A 82 8.04 5.10 7.69
CA ASN A 82 7.81 6.40 8.33
C ASN A 82 6.52 7.06 7.83
N ALA A 83 6.26 7.05 6.53
CA ALA A 83 5.02 7.57 5.96
C ALA A 83 3.79 6.79 6.44
N MET A 84 3.87 5.46 6.58
CA MET A 84 2.83 4.63 7.19
C MET A 84 2.61 4.97 8.68
N ASN A 85 3.67 5.25 9.43
CA ASN A 85 3.57 5.68 10.83
C ASN A 85 2.79 6.99 10.96
N GLU A 86 3.05 7.96 10.07
CA GLU A 86 2.29 9.21 10.03
C GLU A 86 0.82 8.96 9.66
N ALA A 87 0.52 8.11 8.67
CA ALA A 87 -0.85 7.72 8.35
C ALA A 87 -1.58 7.11 9.56
N PHE A 88 -0.91 6.27 10.34
CA PHE A 88 -1.45 5.65 11.55
C PHE A 88 -1.64 6.67 12.67
N HIS A 89 -0.71 7.62 12.80
CA HIS A 89 -0.78 8.70 13.80
C HIS A 89 -1.98 9.63 13.54
N VAL A 90 -2.18 10.05 12.29
CA VAL A 90 -3.27 10.98 11.95
C VAL A 90 -4.64 10.29 11.88
N SER A 91 -4.70 8.97 11.76
CA SER A 91 -5.93 8.18 11.70
C SER A 91 -5.86 6.89 12.53
N PRO A 92 -5.71 6.99 13.86
CA PRO A 92 -5.53 5.81 14.71
C PRO A 92 -6.74 4.87 14.71
N ASN A 93 -7.95 5.41 14.53
CA ASN A 93 -9.20 4.64 14.47
C ASN A 93 -9.62 4.20 13.06
N GLY A 94 -8.89 4.62 12.05
CA GLY A 94 -9.10 4.25 10.65
C GLY A 94 -8.03 3.30 10.15
N VAL A 95 -6.98 3.85 9.54
CA VAL A 95 -5.90 3.09 8.88
C VAL A 95 -5.21 2.12 9.83
N ALA A 96 -4.88 2.54 11.06
CA ALA A 96 -4.21 1.70 12.04
C ALA A 96 -5.05 0.50 12.52
N LYS A 97 -6.38 0.52 12.29
CA LYS A 97 -7.29 -0.59 12.59
C LYS A 97 -7.63 -1.46 11.37
N THR A 98 -6.94 -1.28 10.27
CA THR A 98 -7.14 -2.08 9.06
C THR A 98 -6.00 -3.10 8.95
N ALA A 99 -6.34 -4.38 8.85
CA ALA A 99 -5.37 -5.47 8.77
C ALA A 99 -4.42 -5.29 7.59
N ASP A 100 -4.94 -4.95 6.41
CA ASP A 100 -4.15 -4.78 5.19
C ASP A 100 -3.05 -3.73 5.31
N TYR A 101 -3.35 -2.56 5.92
CA TYR A 101 -2.33 -1.53 6.10
C TYR A 101 -1.26 -1.92 7.13
N ARG A 102 -1.62 -2.74 8.13
CA ARG A 102 -0.64 -3.31 9.06
C ARG A 102 0.26 -4.31 8.35
N VAL A 103 -0.31 -5.19 7.53
CA VAL A 103 0.46 -6.11 6.70
C VAL A 103 1.37 -5.35 5.74
N GLN A 104 0.88 -4.29 5.09
CA GLN A 104 1.69 -3.49 4.18
C GLN A 104 2.87 -2.82 4.90
N ARG A 105 2.65 -2.21 6.08
CA ARG A 105 3.74 -1.64 6.89
C ARG A 105 4.75 -2.71 7.31
N ALA A 106 4.28 -3.88 7.71
CA ALA A 106 5.14 -5.01 8.05
C ALA A 106 5.99 -5.44 6.85
N VAL A 107 5.43 -5.51 5.65
CA VAL A 107 6.19 -5.83 4.42
C VAL A 107 7.31 -4.81 4.20
N PHE A 108 7.03 -3.51 4.25
CA PHE A 108 8.07 -2.49 4.11
C PHE A 108 9.15 -2.62 5.20
N ALA A 109 8.75 -2.88 6.45
CA ALA A 109 9.68 -3.05 7.56
C ALA A 109 10.61 -4.26 7.38
N LEU A 110 10.11 -5.36 6.79
CA LEU A 110 10.88 -6.57 6.51
C LEU A 110 11.91 -6.41 5.39
N GLU A 111 11.64 -5.53 4.43
CA GLU A 111 12.59 -5.17 3.37
C GLU A 111 13.76 -4.31 3.88
N THR A 112 13.67 -3.81 5.12
CA THR A 112 14.78 -3.11 5.76
C THR A 112 15.70 -4.08 6.46
N SER A 113 16.99 -3.72 6.62
CA SER A 113 17.96 -4.47 7.46
C SER A 113 17.89 -4.06 8.94
N ASP A 114 16.93 -3.22 9.33
CA ASP A 114 16.81 -2.68 10.69
C ASP A 114 16.10 -3.69 11.62
N PRO A 115 16.80 -4.20 12.66
CA PRO A 115 16.21 -5.19 13.58
C PRO A 115 15.00 -4.64 14.36
N MET A 116 14.96 -3.32 14.63
CA MET A 116 13.85 -2.69 15.35
C MET A 116 12.59 -2.67 14.47
N LEU A 117 12.73 -2.33 13.19
CA LEU A 117 11.62 -2.37 12.23
C LEU A 117 11.14 -3.80 11.98
N ARG A 118 12.04 -4.78 11.99
CA ARG A 118 11.67 -6.19 11.91
C ARG A 118 10.85 -6.65 13.11
N SER A 119 11.22 -6.24 14.32
CA SER A 119 10.42 -6.51 15.53
C SER A 119 9.03 -5.84 15.45
N GLN A 120 8.96 -4.62 14.92
CA GLN A 120 7.70 -3.92 14.66
C GLN A 120 6.83 -4.69 13.65
N ALA A 121 7.43 -5.27 12.61
CA ALA A 121 6.71 -6.06 11.63
C ALA A 121 5.98 -7.25 12.27
N VAL A 122 6.64 -7.98 13.18
CA VAL A 122 5.99 -9.09 13.92
C VAL A 122 4.77 -8.58 14.69
N SER A 123 4.91 -7.46 15.40
CA SER A 123 3.80 -6.85 16.15
C SER A 123 2.65 -6.41 15.22
N ASP A 124 2.96 -5.86 14.05
CA ASP A 124 1.95 -5.48 13.07
C ASP A 124 1.19 -6.69 12.52
N LEU A 125 1.88 -7.78 12.25
CA LEU A 125 1.27 -9.02 11.78
C LEU A 125 0.38 -9.67 12.86
N GLU A 126 0.82 -9.67 14.12
CA GLU A 126 -0.02 -10.09 15.26
C GLU A 126 -1.29 -9.23 15.37
N GLN A 127 -1.17 -7.91 15.22
CA GLN A 127 -2.33 -7.02 15.26
C GLN A 127 -3.24 -7.19 14.03
N ALA A 128 -2.67 -7.47 12.85
CA ALA A 128 -3.44 -7.75 11.65
C ALA A 128 -4.29 -9.01 11.82
N VAL A 129 -3.72 -10.10 12.37
CA VAL A 129 -4.46 -11.34 12.67
C VAL A 129 -5.52 -11.12 13.74
N LYS A 130 -5.28 -10.29 14.77
CA LYS A 130 -6.31 -9.94 15.75
C LYS A 130 -7.49 -9.18 15.14
N LEU A 131 -7.23 -8.34 14.13
CA LEU A 131 -8.27 -7.58 13.42
C LEU A 131 -9.01 -8.45 12.41
N GLU A 132 -8.31 -9.35 11.75
CA GLU A 132 -8.81 -10.23 10.72
C GLU A 132 -8.15 -11.61 10.84
N PRO A 133 -8.74 -12.54 11.64
CA PRO A 133 -8.14 -13.86 11.89
C PRO A 133 -7.98 -14.72 10.63
N SER A 134 -8.76 -14.45 9.57
CA SER A 134 -8.69 -15.14 8.29
C SER A 134 -7.74 -14.50 7.28
N ASN A 135 -6.95 -13.49 7.68
CA ASN A 135 -6.00 -12.84 6.78
C ASN A 135 -4.80 -13.75 6.50
N ILE A 136 -4.90 -14.52 5.42
CA ILE A 136 -3.91 -15.52 4.99
C ILE A 136 -2.51 -14.90 4.89
N ARG A 137 -2.42 -13.69 4.33
CA ARG A 137 -1.12 -13.00 4.15
C ARG A 137 -0.47 -12.64 5.48
N ALA A 138 -1.27 -12.18 6.46
CA ALA A 138 -0.77 -11.88 7.80
C ALA A 138 -0.27 -13.15 8.51
N LEU A 139 -1.01 -14.26 8.40
CA LEU A 139 -0.66 -15.54 9.00
C LEU A 139 0.60 -16.13 8.37
N GLU A 140 0.70 -16.11 7.04
CA GLU A 140 1.86 -16.62 6.31
C GLU A 140 3.13 -15.84 6.65
N LEU A 141 3.10 -14.51 6.49
CA LEU A 141 4.24 -13.65 6.79
C LEU A 141 4.59 -13.68 8.28
N GLY A 142 3.59 -13.70 9.17
CA GLY A 142 3.79 -13.78 10.62
C GLY A 142 4.55 -15.03 11.01
N GLY A 143 4.17 -16.17 10.47
CA GLY A 143 4.85 -17.45 10.70
C GLY A 143 6.29 -17.45 10.21
N ILE A 144 6.53 -16.98 8.98
CA ILE A 144 7.87 -16.90 8.37
C ILE A 144 8.80 -16.00 9.20
N VAL A 145 8.33 -14.80 9.55
CA VAL A 145 9.15 -13.80 10.27
C VAL A 145 9.42 -14.23 11.70
N ALA A 146 8.41 -14.77 12.38
CA ALA A 146 8.58 -15.32 13.72
C ALA A 146 9.62 -16.45 13.74
N TYR A 147 9.54 -17.36 12.76
CA TYR A 147 10.50 -18.46 12.62
C TYR A 147 11.92 -17.95 12.37
N GLN A 148 12.12 -17.02 11.42
CA GLN A 148 13.41 -16.42 11.11
C GLN A 148 14.02 -15.64 12.29
N SER A 149 13.16 -15.09 13.16
CA SER A 149 13.55 -14.37 14.37
C SER A 149 13.78 -15.28 15.58
N GLY A 150 13.72 -16.61 15.42
CA GLY A 150 13.87 -17.58 16.49
C GLY A 150 12.67 -17.67 17.44
N GLN A 151 11.55 -16.98 17.13
CA GLN A 151 10.30 -17.01 17.90
C GLN A 151 9.46 -18.22 17.48
N TYR A 152 9.98 -19.42 17.61
CA TYR A 152 9.43 -20.65 17.05
C TYR A 152 8.01 -20.95 17.56
N SER A 153 7.71 -20.68 18.83
CA SER A 153 6.36 -20.85 19.38
C SER A 153 5.33 -19.97 18.67
N LYS A 154 5.67 -18.71 18.38
CA LYS A 154 4.81 -17.80 17.62
C LYS A 154 4.65 -18.24 16.17
N ALA A 155 5.71 -18.76 15.55
CA ALA A 155 5.63 -19.32 14.21
C ALA A 155 4.62 -20.47 14.14
N VAL A 156 4.64 -21.35 15.15
CA VAL A 156 3.68 -22.44 15.28
C VAL A 156 2.25 -21.90 15.40
N GLU A 157 2.00 -20.88 16.22
CA GLU A 157 0.68 -20.26 16.37
C GLU A 157 0.14 -19.75 15.04
N PHE A 158 0.92 -18.92 14.34
CA PHE A 158 0.52 -18.39 13.03
C PHE A 158 0.22 -19.48 12.00
N TRP A 159 1.10 -20.50 11.91
CA TRP A 159 0.93 -21.57 10.92
C TRP A 159 -0.18 -22.54 11.28
N GLN A 160 -0.51 -22.73 12.55
CA GLN A 160 -1.68 -23.52 12.96
C GLN A 160 -2.98 -22.83 12.54
N GLU A 161 -3.11 -21.51 12.73
CA GLU A 161 -4.26 -20.76 12.24
C GLU A 161 -4.34 -20.81 10.68
N LEU A 162 -3.21 -20.67 9.99
CA LEU A 162 -3.16 -20.80 8.55
C LEU A 162 -3.58 -22.20 8.06
N LEU A 163 -3.19 -23.23 8.81
CA LEU A 163 -3.52 -24.61 8.49
C LEU A 163 -5.05 -24.86 8.53
N LEU A 164 -5.78 -24.20 9.45
CA LEU A 164 -7.24 -24.28 9.53
C LEU A 164 -7.93 -23.69 8.29
N LEU A 165 -7.28 -22.74 7.62
CA LEU A 165 -7.78 -22.08 6.41
C LEU A 165 -7.31 -22.76 5.11
N THR A 166 -6.40 -23.75 5.22
CA THR A 166 -5.75 -24.38 4.06
C THR A 166 -6.46 -25.70 3.73
N PRO A 167 -6.87 -25.95 2.47
CA PRO A 167 -7.46 -27.23 2.05
C PRO A 167 -6.51 -28.40 2.31
N GLN A 168 -7.03 -29.48 2.92
CA GLN A 168 -6.23 -30.62 3.35
C GLN A 168 -5.60 -31.41 2.20
N ASP A 169 -6.20 -31.37 1.03
CA ASP A 169 -5.74 -32.01 -0.20
C ASP A 169 -4.70 -31.17 -0.98
N SER A 170 -4.40 -29.95 -0.49
CA SER A 170 -3.45 -29.07 -1.15
C SER A 170 -1.99 -29.38 -0.79
N PRO A 171 -1.03 -29.19 -1.71
CA PRO A 171 0.39 -29.30 -1.40
C PRO A 171 0.88 -28.30 -0.34
N ALA A 172 0.12 -27.22 -0.10
CA ALA A 172 0.42 -26.24 0.92
C ALA A 172 0.18 -26.79 2.33
N TYR A 173 -0.84 -27.66 2.49
CA TYR A 173 -1.20 -28.26 3.78
C TYR A 173 -0.06 -29.11 4.33
N SER A 174 0.51 -30.03 3.53
CA SER A 174 1.63 -30.87 3.94
C SER A 174 2.86 -30.04 4.26
N ARG A 175 3.18 -29.01 3.46
CA ARG A 175 4.32 -28.12 3.74
C ARG A 175 4.15 -27.34 5.06
N LEU A 176 2.92 -26.94 5.39
CA LEU A 176 2.62 -26.28 6.67
C LEU A 176 2.80 -27.24 7.84
N LEU A 177 2.37 -28.52 7.72
CA LEU A 177 2.60 -29.52 8.74
C LEU A 177 4.10 -29.73 9.01
N ASP A 178 4.90 -29.83 7.97
CA ASP A 178 6.36 -29.99 8.08
C ASP A 178 6.99 -28.76 8.77
N ALA A 179 6.60 -27.54 8.36
CA ALA A 179 7.09 -26.30 8.97
C ALA A 179 6.72 -26.19 10.46
N ILE A 180 5.46 -26.56 10.81
CA ILE A 180 4.99 -26.59 12.20
C ILE A 180 5.79 -27.61 13.02
N SER A 181 6.06 -28.79 12.46
CA SER A 181 6.83 -29.83 13.12
C SER A 181 8.27 -29.39 13.39
N ASP A 182 8.94 -28.79 12.40
CA ASP A 182 10.29 -28.25 12.57
C ASP A 182 10.33 -27.11 13.61
N ALA A 183 9.38 -26.18 13.56
CA ALA A 183 9.30 -25.09 14.53
C ALA A 183 9.09 -25.60 15.96
N LYS A 184 8.24 -26.63 16.17
CA LYS A 184 8.05 -27.26 17.49
C LYS A 184 9.33 -27.90 18.01
N ASN A 185 10.05 -28.60 17.16
CA ASN A 185 11.31 -29.22 17.53
C ASN A 185 12.37 -28.16 17.97
N ARG A 186 12.47 -27.06 17.23
CA ARG A 186 13.37 -25.94 17.56
C ARG A 186 12.95 -25.23 18.84
N ALA A 187 11.68 -25.02 19.05
CA ALA A 187 11.15 -24.43 20.29
C ALA A 187 11.55 -25.29 21.51
N GLN A 188 11.45 -26.64 21.43
CA GLN A 188 11.83 -27.54 22.51
C GLN A 188 13.33 -27.55 22.76
N MET A 189 14.17 -27.42 21.73
CA MET A 189 15.61 -27.34 21.89
C MET A 189 16.07 -26.09 22.63
N ASN A 190 15.40 -24.94 22.37
CA ASN A 190 15.71 -23.67 23.04
C ASN A 190 15.40 -23.68 24.56
N PHE A 191 14.57 -24.60 25.06
CA PHE A 191 14.27 -24.73 26.49
C PHE A 191 15.23 -25.65 27.25
N ARG A 192 16.21 -26.28 26.56
CA ARG A 192 17.15 -27.24 27.17
C ARG A 192 18.49 -26.61 27.52
N PHE A 193 18.69 -25.35 27.23
CA PHE A 193 19.89 -24.55 27.56
C PHE A 193 19.50 -23.31 28.36
#